data_115a1cbded17fcdce0b086d95586af3a
#
_entry.id   115a1cbded17fcdce0b086d95586af3a
#
_cell.length_a   1.000
_cell.length_b   1.000
_cell.length_c   1.000
_cell.angle_alpha   90.00
_cell.angle_beta   90.00
_cell.angle_gamma   90.00
#
_symmetry.space_group_name_H-M   'P 1'
#
loop_
_entity.id
_entity.type
_entity.pdbx_description
1 polymer ?
#
loop_
_entity_poly.entity_id
_entity_poly.type
_entity_poly.pdbx_seq_one_letter_code
_entity_poly.pdbx_strand_id
1 'polypeptide(L)'
;MTKVGILASSRKLMSEFVEENDLVILGDRQEAQQHAVDLNVSCMVVCNGARVGEEILKQAEEKEIVIISSPHDAFTVARLINQSIPVKQFMAREGIVSFQMDDYVDDVKDVMARRRFRDFPILDEAGNFLGFISRRRLTPTASRKQADPGGSQ
;
A
#
# COMPACT_ATOMS: atom_id res chain seq x y z
N MET A 1 -1.46 6.47 11.47
CA MET A 1 -0.87 5.50 10.49
C MET A 1 0.60 5.83 10.41
N THR A 2 1.45 4.94 10.88
CA THR A 2 2.91 5.13 10.90
C THR A 2 3.42 5.35 9.47
N LYS A 3 4.08 6.47 9.24
CA LYS A 3 4.72 6.75 7.95
C LYS A 3 6.07 6.03 7.88
N VAL A 4 6.49 5.67 6.69
CA VAL A 4 7.82 5.11 6.42
C VAL A 4 8.61 6.15 5.63
N GLY A 5 9.68 6.66 6.23
CA GLY A 5 10.54 7.67 5.62
C GLY A 5 11.94 7.13 5.30
N ILE A 6 12.42 7.33 4.07
CA ILE A 6 13.83 7.12 3.72
C ILE A 6 14.55 8.45 3.91
N LEU A 7 15.53 8.49 4.81
CA LEU A 7 16.18 9.73 5.21
C LEU A 7 17.65 9.75 4.76
N ALA A 8 17.86 10.37 3.60
CA ALA A 8 19.19 10.76 3.13
C ALA A 8 19.46 12.28 3.34
N SER A 9 18.60 12.96 4.08
CA SER A 9 18.52 14.42 4.16
C SER A 9 19.30 15.01 5.34
N SER A 10 19.46 16.34 5.33
CA SER A 10 20.04 17.09 6.44
C SER A 10 19.14 17.05 7.68
N ARG A 11 19.70 17.31 8.86
CA ARG A 11 18.98 17.36 10.14
C ARG A 11 17.72 18.25 10.10
N LYS A 12 17.82 19.41 9.44
CA LYS A 12 16.71 20.35 9.31
C LYS A 12 15.53 19.75 8.52
N LEU A 13 15.80 19.08 7.41
CA LEU A 13 14.77 18.41 6.61
C LEU A 13 14.16 17.21 7.33
N MET A 14 14.93 16.47 8.10
CA MET A 14 14.38 15.37 8.91
C MET A 14 13.30 15.88 9.87
N SER A 15 13.55 16.99 10.57
CA SER A 15 12.59 17.58 11.52
C SER A 15 11.31 18.10 10.86
N GLU A 16 11.32 18.37 9.55
CA GLU A 16 10.13 18.82 8.81
C GLU A 16 9.23 17.66 8.37
N PHE A 17 9.78 16.46 8.19
CA PHE A 17 9.07 15.32 7.58
C PHE A 17 8.87 14.13 8.51
N VAL A 18 9.67 14.00 9.57
CA VAL A 18 9.60 12.91 10.53
C VAL A 18 8.78 13.35 11.73
N GLU A 19 7.77 12.58 12.03
CA GLU A 19 6.91 12.76 13.19
C GLU A 19 7.23 11.70 14.26
N GLU A 20 6.84 11.97 15.49
CA GLU A 20 6.88 11.00 16.57
C GLU A 20 6.17 9.70 16.16
N ASN A 21 6.73 8.56 16.52
CA ASN A 21 6.25 7.22 16.19
C ASN A 21 6.34 6.82 14.70
N ASP A 22 7.05 7.57 13.85
CA ASP A 22 7.34 7.12 12.50
C ASP A 22 8.38 6.00 12.46
N LEU A 23 8.41 5.25 11.35
CA LEU A 23 9.50 4.35 11.01
C LEU A 23 10.44 5.06 10.03
N VAL A 24 11.73 5.08 10.36
CA VAL A 24 12.74 5.73 9.52
C VAL A 24 13.78 4.74 9.02
N ILE A 25 14.22 4.92 7.77
CA ILE A 25 15.25 4.12 7.13
C ILE A 25 16.49 5.00 6.96
N LEU A 26 17.59 4.59 7.56
CA LEU A 26 18.83 5.35 7.68
C LEU A 26 20.02 4.53 7.20
N GLY A 27 21.12 5.23 6.90
CA GLY A 27 22.43 4.63 6.65
C GLY A 27 23.39 4.75 7.83
N ASP A 28 24.67 4.89 7.51
CA ASP A 28 25.82 4.89 8.43
C ASP A 28 26.06 6.23 9.15
N ARG A 29 25.33 7.29 8.80
CA ARG A 29 25.50 8.62 9.38
C ARG A 29 24.99 8.66 10.81
N GLN A 30 25.90 8.62 11.77
CA GLN A 30 25.57 8.65 13.20
C GLN A 30 24.76 9.88 13.63
N GLU A 31 25.00 11.04 13.00
CA GLU A 31 24.22 12.24 13.25
C GLU A 31 22.73 12.06 12.88
N ALA A 32 22.45 11.35 11.80
CA ALA A 32 21.08 11.05 11.38
C ALA A 32 20.43 10.03 12.32
N GLN A 33 21.19 9.03 12.76
CA GLN A 33 20.72 8.04 13.74
C GLN A 33 20.40 8.70 15.09
N GLN A 34 21.30 9.57 15.60
CA GLN A 34 21.04 10.33 16.82
C GLN A 34 19.81 11.21 16.70
N HIS A 35 19.67 11.89 15.57
CA HIS A 35 18.52 12.77 15.35
C HIS A 35 17.17 12.00 15.29
N ALA A 36 17.17 10.81 14.75
CA ALA A 36 15.98 9.95 14.78
C ALA A 36 15.57 9.57 16.21
N VAL A 37 16.56 9.29 17.08
CA VAL A 37 16.32 9.05 18.50
C VAL A 37 15.79 10.32 19.20
N ASP A 38 16.33 11.48 18.86
CA ASP A 38 15.86 12.77 19.42
C ASP A 38 14.39 13.05 19.06
N LEU A 39 13.97 12.65 17.86
CA LEU A 39 12.59 12.82 17.35
C LEU A 39 11.60 11.76 17.88
N ASN A 40 12.02 10.84 18.73
CA ASN A 40 11.18 9.77 19.29
C ASN A 40 10.47 8.94 18.20
N VAL A 41 11.22 8.51 17.18
CA VAL A 41 10.67 7.58 16.18
C VAL A 41 10.31 6.24 16.82
N SER A 42 9.37 5.50 16.27
CA SER A 42 9.03 4.16 16.80
C SER A 42 10.04 3.10 16.38
N CYS A 43 10.62 3.26 15.20
CA CYS A 43 11.54 2.28 14.63
C CYS A 43 12.59 2.94 13.74
N MET A 44 13.81 2.49 13.85
CA MET A 44 14.93 2.89 12.99
C MET A 44 15.51 1.67 12.29
N VAL A 45 15.46 1.63 10.96
CA VAL A 45 16.10 0.59 10.15
C VAL A 45 17.42 1.12 9.62
N VAL A 46 18.52 0.52 10.06
CA VAL A 46 19.89 0.90 9.67
C VAL A 46 20.37 -0.02 8.55
N CYS A 47 20.60 0.56 7.37
CA CYS A 47 20.90 -0.14 6.13
C CYS A 47 22.39 -0.43 5.92
N ASN A 48 22.70 -1.25 4.88
CA ASN A 48 24.06 -1.58 4.45
C ASN A 48 24.94 -2.21 5.54
N GLY A 49 24.36 -2.86 6.54
CA GLY A 49 25.12 -3.42 7.66
C GLY A 49 25.85 -2.37 8.50
N ALA A 50 25.43 -1.11 8.42
CA ALA A 50 26.04 -0.02 9.19
C ALA A 50 25.85 -0.24 10.69
N ARG A 51 26.82 0.23 11.45
CA ARG A 51 26.83 0.08 12.92
C ARG A 51 26.10 1.25 13.57
N VAL A 52 25.44 0.95 14.67
CA VAL A 52 24.87 1.95 15.57
C VAL A 52 25.80 2.09 16.78
N GLY A 53 26.09 3.33 17.17
CA GLY A 53 26.95 3.60 18.33
C GLY A 53 26.31 3.16 19.64
N GLU A 54 27.11 2.72 20.63
CA GLU A 54 26.62 2.24 21.92
C GLU A 54 25.75 3.27 22.66
N GLU A 55 26.11 4.54 22.54
CA GLU A 55 25.35 5.64 23.15
C GLU A 55 23.95 5.76 22.54
N ILE A 56 23.86 5.64 21.21
CA ILE A 56 22.58 5.68 20.49
C ILE A 56 21.73 4.47 20.86
N LEU A 57 22.35 3.27 21.00
CA LEU A 57 21.65 2.06 21.45
C LEU A 57 21.04 2.22 22.84
N LYS A 58 21.78 2.79 23.79
CA LYS A 58 21.28 3.04 25.16
C LYS A 58 20.10 4.00 25.16
N GLN A 59 20.23 5.12 24.43
CA GLN A 59 19.15 6.11 24.36
C GLN A 59 17.91 5.55 23.65
N ALA A 60 18.09 4.71 22.64
CA ALA A 60 16.99 4.05 21.97
C ALA A 60 16.27 3.05 22.90
N GLU A 61 17.01 2.30 23.71
CA GLU A 61 16.45 1.39 24.72
C GLU A 61 15.63 2.14 25.76
N GLU A 62 16.16 3.25 26.31
CA GLU A 62 15.46 4.11 27.27
C GLU A 62 14.14 4.69 26.71
N LYS A 63 14.08 4.93 25.39
CA LYS A 63 12.93 5.49 24.68
C LYS A 63 12.04 4.44 24.01
N GLU A 64 12.31 3.16 24.21
CA GLU A 64 11.59 2.03 23.60
C GLU A 64 11.59 2.06 22.05
N ILE A 65 12.64 2.63 21.45
CA ILE A 65 12.81 2.70 19.99
C ILE A 65 13.38 1.39 19.48
N VAL A 66 12.69 0.76 18.53
CA VAL A 66 13.16 -0.47 17.87
C VAL A 66 14.24 -0.16 16.86
N ILE A 67 15.40 -0.80 16.97
CA ILE A 67 16.48 -0.70 15.98
C ILE A 67 16.62 -2.02 15.23
N ILE A 68 16.52 -1.95 13.89
CA ILE A 68 16.69 -3.09 12.99
C ILE A 68 17.92 -2.85 12.12
N SER A 69 18.91 -3.74 12.18
CA SER A 69 20.05 -3.72 11.25
C SER A 69 19.73 -4.58 10.03
N SER A 70 19.98 -4.03 8.84
CA SER A 70 19.76 -4.72 7.57
C SER A 70 21.03 -4.66 6.69
N PRO A 71 21.43 -5.75 6.05
CA PRO A 71 22.51 -5.74 5.07
C PRO A 71 22.12 -5.08 3.74
N HIS A 72 20.80 -4.87 3.51
CA HIS A 72 20.29 -4.30 2.28
C HIS A 72 20.41 -2.77 2.25
N ASP A 73 20.38 -2.21 1.05
CA ASP A 73 20.28 -0.77 0.81
C ASP A 73 18.87 -0.24 1.17
N ALA A 74 18.77 1.09 1.30
CA ALA A 74 17.52 1.74 1.73
C ALA A 74 16.34 1.52 0.77
N PHE A 75 16.59 1.42 -0.54
CA PHE A 75 15.54 1.16 -1.53
C PHE A 75 14.97 -0.25 -1.37
N THR A 76 15.87 -1.23 -1.23
CA THR A 76 15.48 -2.63 -0.99
C THR A 76 14.71 -2.78 0.31
N VAL A 77 15.16 -2.15 1.40
CA VAL A 77 14.47 -2.16 2.70
C VAL A 77 13.07 -1.55 2.57
N ALA A 78 12.93 -0.38 1.95
CA ALA A 78 11.63 0.27 1.76
C ALA A 78 10.67 -0.61 0.95
N ARG A 79 11.17 -1.25 -0.11
CA ARG A 79 10.38 -2.19 -0.91
C ARG A 79 9.93 -3.40 -0.10
N LEU A 80 10.80 -3.99 0.70
CA LEU A 80 10.47 -5.14 1.54
C LEU A 80 9.43 -4.77 2.61
N ILE A 81 9.55 -3.60 3.22
CA ILE A 81 8.55 -3.09 4.18
C ILE A 81 7.19 -2.94 3.49
N ASN A 82 7.14 -2.29 2.32
CA ASN A 82 5.89 -2.16 1.56
C ASN A 82 5.28 -3.51 1.19
N GLN A 83 6.09 -4.50 0.83
CA GLN A 83 5.62 -5.85 0.52
C GLN A 83 5.14 -6.63 1.75
N SER A 84 5.60 -6.26 2.93
CA SER A 84 5.18 -6.90 4.19
C SER A 84 3.84 -6.39 4.73
N ILE A 85 3.33 -5.27 4.19
CA ILE A 85 2.09 -4.67 4.66
C ILE A 85 0.91 -5.56 4.24
N PRO A 86 0.11 -6.08 5.18
CA PRO A 86 -1.03 -6.91 4.86
C PRO A 86 -2.08 -6.16 4.03
N VAL A 87 -2.67 -6.83 3.04
CA VAL A 87 -3.74 -6.27 2.19
C VAL A 87 -4.89 -5.67 3.01
N LYS A 88 -5.14 -6.20 4.20
CA LYS A 88 -6.18 -5.67 5.12
C LYS A 88 -6.02 -4.18 5.47
N GLN A 89 -4.81 -3.61 5.32
CA GLN A 89 -4.59 -2.17 5.57
C GLN A 89 -4.99 -1.30 4.39
N PHE A 90 -5.07 -1.87 3.19
CA PHE A 90 -5.42 -1.15 1.96
C PHE A 90 -6.82 -1.48 1.45
N MET A 91 -7.43 -2.57 1.95
CA MET A 91 -8.77 -2.95 1.52
C MET A 91 -9.80 -1.90 1.92
N ALA A 92 -10.69 -1.56 1.01
CA ALA A 92 -11.87 -0.79 1.34
C ALA A 92 -12.77 -1.62 2.27
N ARG A 93 -13.20 -1.06 3.37
CA ARG A 93 -14.13 -1.68 4.34
C ARG A 93 -15.48 -1.03 4.33
N GLU A 94 -15.52 0.24 3.92
CA GLU A 94 -16.71 1.05 3.90
C GLU A 94 -17.02 1.51 2.48
N GLY A 95 -18.28 1.73 2.18
CA GLY A 95 -18.73 2.17 0.87
C GLY A 95 -18.55 1.14 -0.24
N ILE A 96 -18.35 -0.13 0.10
CA ILE A 96 -18.34 -1.23 -0.85
C ILE A 96 -19.77 -1.36 -1.41
N VAL A 97 -19.86 -1.29 -2.74
CA VAL A 97 -21.10 -1.54 -3.45
C VAL A 97 -21.03 -2.95 -4.02
N SER A 98 -21.98 -3.78 -3.68
CA SER A 98 -22.18 -5.12 -4.21
C SER A 98 -23.52 -5.21 -4.90
N PHE A 99 -23.69 -6.20 -5.76
CA PHE A 99 -24.95 -6.50 -6.46
C PHE A 99 -25.40 -7.92 -6.13
N GLN A 100 -26.68 -8.16 -6.31
CA GLN A 100 -27.29 -9.48 -6.24
C GLN A 100 -27.35 -10.11 -7.63
N MET A 101 -27.49 -11.44 -7.69
CA MET A 101 -27.59 -12.13 -9.00
C MET A 101 -28.80 -11.69 -9.81
N ASP A 102 -29.87 -11.30 -9.15
CA ASP A 102 -31.15 -10.94 -9.76
C ASP A 102 -31.30 -9.43 -10.05
N ASP A 103 -30.25 -8.63 -9.74
CA ASP A 103 -30.26 -7.20 -10.05
C ASP A 103 -30.31 -6.96 -11.57
N TYR A 104 -31.15 -6.02 -11.97
CA TYR A 104 -31.28 -5.65 -13.37
C TYR A 104 -30.04 -4.92 -13.90
N VAL A 105 -29.62 -5.28 -15.10
CA VAL A 105 -28.39 -4.75 -15.72
C VAL A 105 -28.40 -3.22 -15.83
N ASP A 106 -29.54 -2.61 -16.06
CA ASP A 106 -29.64 -1.15 -16.23
C ASP A 106 -29.48 -0.43 -14.88
N ASP A 107 -30.03 -0.95 -13.79
CA ASP A 107 -29.81 -0.43 -12.46
C ASP A 107 -28.34 -0.55 -12.04
N VAL A 108 -27.72 -1.68 -12.34
CA VAL A 108 -26.30 -1.93 -12.10
C VAL A 108 -25.44 -0.92 -12.86
N LYS A 109 -25.75 -0.63 -14.15
CA LYS A 109 -25.03 0.39 -14.95
C LYS A 109 -25.13 1.78 -14.33
N ASP A 110 -26.31 2.15 -13.85
CA ASP A 110 -26.56 3.45 -13.24
C ASP A 110 -25.75 3.63 -11.95
N VAL A 111 -25.68 2.61 -11.10
CA VAL A 111 -24.85 2.62 -9.90
C VAL A 111 -23.36 2.68 -10.27
N MET A 112 -22.92 1.88 -11.24
CA MET A 112 -21.55 1.87 -11.73
C MET A 112 -21.12 3.23 -12.28
N ALA A 113 -22.02 3.95 -12.99
CA ALA A 113 -21.72 5.27 -13.54
C ALA A 113 -21.40 6.29 -12.47
N ARG A 114 -22.03 6.19 -11.29
CA ARG A 114 -21.84 7.11 -10.16
C ARG A 114 -20.64 6.76 -9.26
N ARG A 115 -20.09 5.56 -9.38
CA ARG A 115 -18.99 5.07 -8.56
C ARG A 115 -17.70 4.95 -9.36
N ARG A 116 -16.54 5.19 -8.72
CA ARG A 116 -15.22 5.12 -9.38
C ARG A 116 -14.61 3.72 -9.43
N PHE A 117 -15.29 2.71 -8.90
CA PHE A 117 -14.81 1.32 -8.92
C PHE A 117 -14.89 0.73 -10.33
N ARG A 118 -13.98 -0.20 -10.65
CA ARG A 118 -13.97 -0.92 -11.93
C ARG A 118 -14.74 -2.22 -11.86
N ASP A 119 -14.63 -2.91 -10.74
CA ASP A 119 -15.17 -4.24 -10.49
C ASP A 119 -16.02 -4.20 -9.22
N PHE A 120 -17.14 -4.89 -9.24
CA PHE A 120 -18.11 -4.92 -8.17
C PHE A 120 -18.40 -6.37 -7.80
N PRO A 121 -18.39 -6.75 -6.51
CA PRO A 121 -18.72 -8.09 -6.09
C PRO A 121 -20.23 -8.37 -6.29
N ILE A 122 -20.54 -9.61 -6.67
CA ILE A 122 -21.88 -10.16 -6.67
C ILE A 122 -21.99 -11.11 -5.48
N LEU A 123 -23.05 -10.92 -4.69
CA LEU A 123 -23.31 -11.72 -3.51
C LEU A 123 -24.62 -12.50 -3.70
N ASP A 124 -24.77 -13.60 -2.97
CA ASP A 124 -26.08 -14.27 -2.81
C ASP A 124 -26.92 -13.61 -1.69
N GLU A 125 -28.15 -14.08 -1.49
CA GLU A 125 -29.04 -13.60 -0.44
C GLU A 125 -28.47 -13.75 0.98
N ALA A 126 -27.59 -14.71 1.19
CA ALA A 126 -26.90 -14.94 2.45
C ALA A 126 -25.64 -14.07 2.63
N GLY A 127 -25.29 -13.26 1.60
CA GLY A 127 -24.11 -12.40 1.62
C GLY A 127 -22.82 -13.11 1.22
N ASN A 128 -22.88 -14.32 0.69
CA ASN A 128 -21.69 -15.01 0.22
C ASN A 128 -21.26 -14.49 -1.15
N PHE A 129 -19.95 -14.44 -1.36
CA PHE A 129 -19.36 -13.99 -2.60
C PHE A 129 -19.54 -15.02 -3.71
N LEU A 130 -20.14 -14.60 -4.85
CA LEU A 130 -20.37 -15.43 -6.02
C LEU A 130 -19.40 -15.10 -7.18
N GLY A 131 -19.00 -13.84 -7.30
CA GLY A 131 -18.15 -13.42 -8.41
C GLY A 131 -18.02 -11.91 -8.53
N PHE A 132 -17.47 -11.46 -9.65
CA PHE A 132 -17.36 -10.03 -9.98
C PHE A 132 -18.06 -9.69 -11.27
N ILE A 133 -18.69 -8.52 -11.31
CA ILE A 133 -19.12 -7.87 -12.54
C ILE A 133 -18.27 -6.62 -12.78
N SER A 134 -17.73 -6.49 -14.00
CA SER A 134 -16.95 -5.32 -14.38
C SER A 134 -17.71 -4.42 -15.33
N ARG A 135 -17.47 -3.11 -15.23
CA ARG A 135 -18.03 -2.11 -16.14
C ARG A 135 -17.76 -2.46 -17.60
N ARG A 136 -16.61 -3.03 -17.90
CA ARG A 136 -16.21 -3.42 -19.27
C ARG A 136 -17.10 -4.52 -19.87
N ARG A 137 -17.64 -5.42 -19.05
CA ARG A 137 -18.53 -6.50 -19.53
C ARG A 137 -19.94 -6.04 -19.83
N LEU A 138 -20.37 -4.94 -19.22
CA LEU A 138 -21.70 -4.37 -19.42
C LEU A 138 -21.76 -3.37 -20.59
N THR A 139 -20.64 -2.94 -21.11
CA THR A 139 -20.59 -2.15 -22.34
C THR A 139 -20.77 -3.12 -23.53
N PRO A 140 -21.75 -2.93 -24.42
CA PRO A 140 -21.90 -3.79 -25.61
C PRO A 140 -20.59 -3.73 -26.38
N THR A 141 -19.90 -4.85 -26.48
CA THR A 141 -18.82 -5.01 -27.44
C THR A 141 -19.49 -4.89 -28.81
N ALA A 142 -19.21 -3.84 -29.58
CA ALA A 142 -19.65 -3.72 -30.96
C ALA A 142 -19.39 -5.07 -31.61
N SER A 143 -20.45 -5.68 -32.12
CA SER A 143 -20.46 -7.00 -32.77
C SER A 143 -19.23 -7.15 -33.64
N ARG A 144 -18.37 -8.10 -33.31
CA ARG A 144 -17.42 -8.63 -34.28
C ARG A 144 -18.27 -9.15 -35.45
N LYS A 145 -18.30 -8.40 -36.54
CA LYS A 145 -18.80 -8.91 -37.82
C LYS A 145 -18.08 -10.24 -38.05
N GLN A 146 -18.84 -11.31 -37.95
CA GLN A 146 -18.44 -12.60 -38.49
C GLN A 146 -18.10 -12.35 -39.96
N ALA A 147 -16.83 -12.46 -40.30
CA ALA A 147 -16.40 -12.59 -41.66
C ALA A 147 -16.96 -13.93 -42.17
N ASP A 148 -17.88 -13.84 -43.07
CA ASP A 148 -18.49 -14.93 -43.78
C ASP A 148 -17.41 -15.61 -44.66
N PRO A 149 -17.10 -16.89 -44.48
CA PRO A 149 -16.26 -17.61 -45.42
C PRO A 149 -17.15 -18.31 -46.41
N GLY A 150 -17.70 -17.55 -47.35
CA GLY A 150 -18.58 -18.13 -48.34
C GLY A 150 -18.39 -17.48 -49.69
N GLY A 151 -17.76 -18.16 -50.60
CA GLY A 151 -17.71 -17.76 -52.00
C GLY A 151 -16.77 -18.60 -52.83
N SER A 152 -17.09 -19.88 -52.93
CA SER A 152 -16.63 -20.69 -54.08
C SER A 152 -17.25 -20.16 -55.37
N GLN A 153 -16.44 -19.92 -56.37
CA GLN A 153 -16.55 -20.46 -57.73
C GLN A 153 -15.34 -19.99 -58.54
#